data_34b996a54ed8cdc89a6b013a90205dd5
#
_entry.id   34b996a54ed8cdc89a6b013a90205dd5
#
_cell.length_a   1.000
_cell.length_b   1.000
_cell.length_c   1.000
_cell.angle_alpha   90.00
_cell.angle_beta   90.00
_cell.angle_gamma   90.00
#
_symmetry.space_group_name_H-M   'P 1'
#
loop_
_entity.id
_entity.type
_entity.pdbx_description
1 polymer ?
#
loop_
_entity_poly.entity_id
_entity_poly.type
_entity_poly.pdbx_seq_one_letter_code
_entity_poly.pdbx_strand_id
1 'polypeptide(L)'
;MQIVENKVLVVSTKQPHLITEAIPKSKVIGRDKDDYEVAVHWGLTEAQALTSLKFPAPSPMSRDYKWTGKLPPFAHQKETANFLTLNQKALCLSQAGTGKTASVIWAADYLMKLGKVKRVLVVCPLSIMKSAWQEDLFKFAMHRSCAVAHGSAATRAKVIKSGAEFVIINYDGLEVVKQEIMDGGFDLVVADEATALKNPMTRRWKMFKAVSASSPWLWLLTGTPAAQSPVDAFGLAKLVNPSMASMYLGQFRDKVMYKLSQFTWAPRPDSKDIVHQALQPAIRFEKKDCLDLPEVMHVDRHVPLTAQQKKYYEALRTSMRVSAAGETITAVNAAVKINKLLQISCGSVYDDTRGVIEFDVSNRINVVLEVIEEASNKVLIFVPFTHTIELLQKTLDKHKITNAVLSGSVSLNKRSEAVKAFQETPDPRVLIIQPQAAAHGLTLTAADTIIWYAPVTSVETYLQANARNDRPGQRNPMTVVHVTGSEVETKIYSMLRSKVSNHTKLVDLYRNEIDS
;
A
#
# COMPACT_ATOMS: atom_id res chain seq x y z
N MET A 1 -22.24 -10.09 -24.49
CA MET A 1 -21.23 -9.63 -25.48
C MET A 1 -20.47 -10.83 -26.02
N GLN A 2 -20.22 -10.88 -27.32
CA GLN A 2 -19.47 -11.96 -28.00
C GLN A 2 -18.29 -11.35 -28.77
N ILE A 3 -17.19 -12.10 -28.86
CA ILE A 3 -16.04 -11.73 -29.71
C ILE A 3 -16.10 -12.57 -30.96
N VAL A 4 -16.15 -11.91 -32.14
CA VAL A 4 -16.20 -12.56 -33.44
C VAL A 4 -14.87 -12.32 -34.16
N GLU A 5 -14.25 -13.41 -34.64
CA GLU A 5 -12.99 -13.43 -35.43
C GLU A 5 -11.83 -12.63 -34.77
N ASN A 6 -11.83 -12.46 -33.45
CA ASN A 6 -10.86 -11.62 -32.73
C ASN A 6 -10.78 -10.16 -33.22
N LYS A 7 -11.82 -9.65 -33.89
CA LYS A 7 -11.82 -8.30 -34.50
C LYS A 7 -13.06 -7.47 -34.14
N VAL A 8 -14.17 -8.13 -33.83
CA VAL A 8 -15.47 -7.49 -33.65
C VAL A 8 -16.05 -7.90 -32.31
N LEU A 9 -16.57 -6.92 -31.57
CA LEU A 9 -17.41 -7.12 -30.39
C LEU A 9 -18.87 -7.04 -30.85
N VAL A 10 -19.67 -8.05 -30.54
CA VAL A 10 -21.13 -8.03 -30.72
C VAL A 10 -21.76 -7.78 -29.35
N VAL A 11 -22.40 -6.64 -29.19
CA VAL A 11 -23.03 -6.19 -27.97
C VAL A 11 -24.53 -6.31 -28.09
N SER A 12 -25.17 -7.05 -27.18
CA SER A 12 -26.63 -7.12 -27.08
C SER A 12 -27.15 -6.02 -26.16
N THR A 13 -28.10 -5.21 -26.62
CA THR A 13 -28.64 -4.06 -25.87
C THR A 13 -30.04 -3.68 -26.34
N LYS A 14 -30.86 -3.18 -25.39
CA LYS A 14 -32.17 -2.56 -25.70
C LYS A 14 -32.04 -1.15 -26.27
N GLN A 15 -30.89 -0.51 -26.11
CA GLN A 15 -30.66 0.88 -26.49
C GLN A 15 -29.46 1.00 -27.47
N PRO A 16 -29.60 0.52 -28.72
CA PRO A 16 -28.51 0.50 -29.68
C PRO A 16 -27.99 1.89 -30.04
N HIS A 17 -28.85 2.93 -29.95
CA HIS A 17 -28.47 4.32 -30.23
C HIS A 17 -27.35 4.83 -29.32
N LEU A 18 -27.30 4.40 -28.07
CA LEU A 18 -26.22 4.79 -27.15
C LEU A 18 -24.84 4.37 -27.68
N ILE A 19 -24.78 3.18 -28.30
CA ILE A 19 -23.53 2.67 -28.88
C ILE A 19 -23.24 3.34 -30.22
N THR A 20 -24.25 3.47 -31.10
CA THR A 20 -24.03 4.00 -32.45
C THR A 20 -23.73 5.50 -32.46
N GLU A 21 -24.23 6.25 -31.50
CA GLU A 21 -23.89 7.67 -31.31
C GLU A 21 -22.47 7.84 -30.76
N ALA A 22 -22.10 7.03 -29.76
CA ALA A 22 -20.77 7.11 -29.14
C ALA A 22 -19.64 6.51 -30.02
N ILE A 23 -19.98 5.53 -30.89
CA ILE A 23 -19.06 4.82 -31.77
C ILE A 23 -19.59 4.85 -33.20
N PRO A 24 -19.30 5.89 -33.99
CA PRO A 24 -19.90 6.10 -35.32
C PRO A 24 -19.66 4.96 -36.35
N LYS A 25 -18.61 4.14 -36.14
CA LYS A 25 -18.30 2.99 -37.00
C LYS A 25 -19.00 1.70 -36.58
N SER A 26 -19.82 1.73 -35.50
CA SER A 26 -20.61 0.57 -35.11
C SER A 26 -21.85 0.39 -36.00
N LYS A 27 -22.37 -0.83 -36.05
CA LYS A 27 -23.51 -1.18 -36.89
C LYS A 27 -24.46 -2.14 -36.20
N VAL A 28 -25.75 -1.84 -36.22
CA VAL A 28 -26.78 -2.82 -35.83
C VAL A 28 -26.82 -3.93 -36.90
N ILE A 29 -26.60 -5.16 -36.47
CA ILE A 29 -26.49 -6.34 -37.37
C ILE A 29 -27.66 -7.32 -37.25
N GLY A 30 -28.39 -7.25 -36.13
CA GLY A 30 -29.50 -8.14 -35.85
C GLY A 30 -30.37 -7.68 -34.68
N ARG A 31 -31.40 -8.47 -34.44
CA ARG A 31 -32.27 -8.36 -33.25
C ARG A 31 -32.57 -9.77 -32.76
N ASP A 32 -32.27 -10.04 -31.51
CA ASP A 32 -32.66 -11.26 -30.82
C ASP A 32 -33.65 -10.92 -29.71
N LYS A 33 -34.91 -11.38 -29.88
CA LYS A 33 -36.06 -11.06 -29.03
C LYS A 33 -36.24 -9.54 -28.88
N ASP A 34 -35.97 -9.00 -27.65
CA ASP A 34 -36.10 -7.59 -27.33
C ASP A 34 -34.80 -6.80 -27.43
N ASP A 35 -33.68 -7.48 -27.66
CA ASP A 35 -32.36 -6.87 -27.69
C ASP A 35 -31.84 -6.75 -29.15
N TYR A 36 -31.19 -5.64 -29.42
CA TYR A 36 -30.48 -5.40 -30.68
C TYR A 36 -29.03 -5.86 -30.55
N GLU A 37 -28.52 -6.50 -31.59
CA GLU A 37 -27.10 -6.84 -31.69
C GLU A 37 -26.37 -5.74 -32.44
N VAL A 38 -25.37 -5.13 -31.77
CA VAL A 38 -24.54 -4.07 -32.33
C VAL A 38 -23.11 -4.57 -32.50
N ALA A 39 -22.62 -4.60 -33.75
CA ALA A 39 -21.24 -4.91 -34.06
C ALA A 39 -20.36 -3.65 -33.88
N VAL A 40 -19.28 -3.81 -33.15
CA VAL A 40 -18.32 -2.75 -32.84
C VAL A 40 -16.92 -3.28 -33.13
N HIS A 41 -16.07 -2.49 -33.79
CA HIS A 41 -14.66 -2.88 -33.97
C HIS A 41 -13.98 -3.07 -32.62
N TRP A 42 -13.26 -4.19 -32.43
CA TRP A 42 -12.54 -4.42 -31.16
C TRP A 42 -11.19 -3.71 -31.16
N GLY A 43 -11.23 -2.39 -31.05
CA GLY A 43 -10.10 -1.49 -30.82
C GLY A 43 -10.12 -0.91 -29.41
N LEU A 44 -9.02 -0.30 -28.97
CA LEU A 44 -8.93 0.27 -27.63
C LEU A 44 -9.90 1.43 -27.43
N THR A 45 -10.03 2.32 -28.41
CA THR A 45 -10.92 3.50 -28.33
C THR A 45 -12.40 3.07 -28.20
N GLU A 46 -12.79 2.08 -28.97
CA GLU A 46 -14.15 1.54 -28.96
C GLU A 46 -14.43 0.79 -27.65
N ALA A 47 -13.48 -0.02 -27.18
CA ALA A 47 -13.59 -0.71 -25.90
C ALA A 47 -13.69 0.29 -24.71
N GLN A 48 -12.95 1.39 -24.75
CA GLN A 48 -13.07 2.47 -23.77
C GLN A 48 -14.43 3.16 -23.83
N ALA A 49 -14.96 3.45 -25.01
CA ALA A 49 -16.28 4.02 -25.20
C ALA A 49 -17.38 3.09 -24.65
N LEU A 50 -17.32 1.80 -24.96
CA LEU A 50 -18.23 0.80 -24.41
C LEU A 50 -18.16 0.73 -22.88
N THR A 51 -16.96 0.72 -22.30
CA THR A 51 -16.75 0.72 -20.86
C THR A 51 -17.36 1.98 -20.21
N SER A 52 -17.19 3.15 -20.84
CA SER A 52 -17.79 4.40 -20.37
C SER A 52 -19.33 4.38 -20.41
N LEU A 53 -19.90 3.65 -21.36
CA LEU A 53 -21.34 3.37 -21.47
C LEU A 53 -21.81 2.24 -20.56
N LYS A 54 -20.92 1.71 -19.69
CA LYS A 54 -21.17 0.59 -18.75
C LYS A 54 -21.42 -0.77 -19.46
N PHE A 55 -20.95 -0.95 -20.67
CA PHE A 55 -20.86 -2.27 -21.29
C PHE A 55 -19.50 -2.87 -20.94
N PRO A 56 -19.42 -4.11 -20.40
CA PRO A 56 -18.18 -4.73 -19.94
C PRO A 56 -17.32 -5.20 -21.13
N ALA A 57 -16.71 -4.26 -21.85
CA ALA A 57 -15.89 -4.58 -23.01
C ALA A 57 -14.48 -5.08 -22.60
N PRO A 58 -13.98 -6.19 -23.15
CA PRO A 58 -12.62 -6.64 -22.92
C PRO A 58 -11.61 -5.70 -23.59
N SER A 59 -10.47 -5.48 -22.92
CA SER A 59 -9.38 -4.71 -23.53
C SER A 59 -8.74 -5.52 -24.67
N PRO A 60 -8.48 -4.91 -25.84
CA PRO A 60 -7.74 -5.56 -26.90
C PRO A 60 -6.27 -5.84 -26.55
N MET A 61 -5.76 -5.30 -25.44
CA MET A 61 -4.45 -5.62 -24.90
C MET A 61 -4.27 -7.13 -24.69
N SER A 62 -5.32 -7.82 -24.24
CA SER A 62 -5.28 -9.28 -24.04
C SER A 62 -4.94 -10.06 -25.31
N ARG A 63 -5.30 -9.56 -26.48
CA ARG A 63 -5.02 -10.12 -27.82
C ARG A 63 -3.69 -9.61 -28.39
N ASP A 64 -3.47 -8.29 -28.30
CA ASP A 64 -2.46 -7.59 -29.10
C ASP A 64 -1.11 -7.45 -28.41
N TYR A 65 -1.08 -7.56 -27.06
CA TYR A 65 0.12 -7.27 -26.30
C TYR A 65 0.96 -8.52 -26.05
N LYS A 66 2.20 -8.48 -26.49
CA LYS A 66 3.20 -9.48 -26.10
C LYS A 66 3.78 -9.08 -24.74
N TRP A 67 3.45 -9.85 -23.71
CA TRP A 67 3.91 -9.61 -22.35
C TRP A 67 5.44 -9.64 -22.29
N THR A 68 6.03 -8.52 -21.96
CA THR A 68 7.49 -8.36 -21.90
C THR A 68 8.03 -8.72 -20.51
N GLY A 69 9.32 -9.05 -20.43
CA GLY A 69 10.01 -9.39 -19.19
C GLY A 69 10.38 -10.86 -19.06
N LYS A 70 11.16 -11.16 -18.02
CA LYS A 70 11.67 -12.51 -17.76
C LYS A 70 10.64 -13.46 -17.13
N LEU A 71 9.63 -12.91 -16.46
CA LEU A 71 8.59 -13.67 -15.76
C LEU A 71 7.24 -13.49 -16.45
N PRO A 72 6.50 -14.57 -16.69
CA PRO A 72 5.16 -14.48 -17.25
C PRO A 72 4.22 -13.80 -16.22
N PRO A 73 3.27 -12.97 -16.70
CA PRO A 73 2.28 -12.36 -15.82
C PRO A 73 1.28 -13.38 -15.28
N PHE A 74 0.90 -13.23 -14.02
CA PHE A 74 -0.24 -13.95 -13.44
C PHE A 74 -1.56 -13.47 -14.08
N ALA A 75 -2.61 -14.28 -13.98
CA ALA A 75 -3.93 -13.96 -14.55
C ALA A 75 -4.46 -12.61 -14.02
N HIS A 76 -4.45 -12.39 -12.72
CA HIS A 76 -4.89 -11.14 -12.09
C HIS A 76 -4.06 -9.92 -12.52
N GLN A 77 -2.78 -10.11 -12.85
CA GLN A 77 -1.94 -9.01 -13.35
C GLN A 77 -2.32 -8.62 -14.78
N LYS A 78 -2.64 -9.60 -15.64
CA LYS A 78 -3.18 -9.36 -16.98
C LYS A 78 -4.50 -8.62 -16.92
N GLU A 79 -5.38 -9.05 -16.02
CA GLU A 79 -6.68 -8.42 -15.81
C GLU A 79 -6.55 -7.00 -15.30
N THR A 80 -5.66 -6.76 -14.32
CA THR A 80 -5.34 -5.40 -13.84
C THR A 80 -4.81 -4.53 -14.98
N ALA A 81 -3.89 -5.02 -15.79
CA ALA A 81 -3.35 -4.25 -16.91
C ALA A 81 -4.43 -3.94 -17.97
N ASN A 82 -5.26 -4.92 -18.32
CA ASN A 82 -6.40 -4.73 -19.19
C ASN A 82 -7.37 -3.65 -18.68
N PHE A 83 -7.75 -3.74 -17.39
CA PHE A 83 -8.61 -2.76 -16.74
C PHE A 83 -8.03 -1.33 -16.79
N LEU A 84 -6.75 -1.17 -16.51
CA LEU A 84 -6.09 0.13 -16.55
C LEU A 84 -6.07 0.74 -17.95
N THR A 85 -5.92 -0.06 -19.01
CA THR A 85 -5.97 0.45 -20.39
C THR A 85 -7.36 0.91 -20.83
N LEU A 86 -8.41 0.42 -20.18
CA LEU A 86 -9.79 0.83 -20.46
C LEU A 86 -10.20 2.09 -19.70
N ASN A 87 -9.53 2.40 -18.59
CA ASN A 87 -9.92 3.47 -17.69
C ASN A 87 -8.81 4.55 -17.60
N GLN A 88 -9.07 5.72 -18.17
CA GLN A 88 -8.12 6.84 -18.12
C GLN A 88 -7.81 7.26 -16.69
N LYS A 89 -8.81 7.29 -15.82
CA LYS A 89 -8.64 7.53 -14.38
C LYS A 89 -9.12 6.30 -13.62
N ALA A 90 -8.26 5.69 -12.83
CA ALA A 90 -8.57 4.44 -12.16
C ALA A 90 -7.83 4.26 -10.83
N LEU A 91 -8.39 3.40 -9.98
CA LEU A 91 -7.76 2.92 -8.76
C LEU A 91 -7.41 1.43 -8.90
N CYS A 92 -6.19 1.07 -8.56
CA CYS A 92 -5.79 -0.32 -8.34
C CYS A 92 -5.65 -0.56 -6.83
N LEU A 93 -6.64 -1.23 -6.27
CA LEU A 93 -6.79 -1.44 -4.82
C LEU A 93 -6.32 -2.82 -4.37
N SER A 94 -5.61 -3.54 -5.24
CA SER A 94 -5.10 -4.88 -4.96
C SER A 94 -4.09 -4.89 -3.80
N GLN A 95 -4.09 -5.97 -3.03
CA GLN A 95 -3.24 -6.11 -1.85
C GLN A 95 -1.74 -5.96 -2.19
N ALA A 96 -0.94 -5.62 -1.17
CA ALA A 96 0.52 -5.56 -1.33
C ALA A 96 1.06 -6.96 -1.70
N GLY A 97 2.03 -7.03 -2.62
CA GLY A 97 2.58 -8.30 -3.09
C GLY A 97 1.88 -8.95 -4.29
N THR A 98 0.76 -8.42 -4.78
CA THR A 98 0.07 -8.93 -5.99
C THR A 98 0.73 -8.50 -7.31
N GLY A 99 1.80 -7.69 -7.27
CA GLY A 99 2.51 -7.24 -8.48
C GLY A 99 1.84 -6.10 -9.23
N LYS A 100 1.18 -5.18 -8.53
CA LYS A 100 0.58 -3.96 -9.09
C LYS A 100 1.52 -3.19 -10.01
N THR A 101 2.78 -3.01 -9.60
CA THR A 101 3.81 -2.30 -10.36
C THR A 101 4.01 -2.90 -11.75
N ALA A 102 4.14 -4.22 -11.85
CA ALA A 102 4.27 -4.92 -13.13
C ALA A 102 3.06 -4.71 -14.04
N SER A 103 1.84 -4.81 -13.49
CA SER A 103 0.59 -4.59 -14.25
C SER A 103 0.51 -3.17 -14.82
N VAL A 104 0.93 -2.16 -14.04
CA VAL A 104 0.98 -0.76 -14.49
C VAL A 104 2.03 -0.57 -15.57
N ILE A 105 3.22 -1.16 -15.42
CA ILE A 105 4.30 -1.07 -16.41
C ILE A 105 3.82 -1.65 -17.76
N TRP A 106 3.21 -2.83 -17.78
CA TRP A 106 2.69 -3.44 -19.01
C TRP A 106 1.56 -2.63 -19.62
N ALA A 107 0.61 -2.13 -18.82
CA ALA A 107 -0.47 -1.28 -19.31
C ALA A 107 0.07 0.01 -19.94
N ALA A 108 1.04 0.66 -19.29
CA ALA A 108 1.69 1.86 -19.82
C ALA A 108 2.47 1.55 -21.12
N ASP A 109 3.25 0.45 -21.15
CA ASP A 109 3.99 0.04 -22.35
C ASP A 109 3.04 -0.23 -23.53
N TYR A 110 1.89 -0.86 -23.29
CA TYR A 110 0.88 -1.07 -24.32
C TYR A 110 0.32 0.26 -24.86
N LEU A 111 -0.04 1.19 -23.98
CA LEU A 111 -0.50 2.53 -24.37
C LEU A 111 0.56 3.31 -25.14
N MET A 112 1.83 3.16 -24.75
CA MET A 112 2.96 3.76 -25.46
C MET A 112 3.14 3.17 -26.86
N LYS A 113 3.00 1.85 -27.04
CA LYS A 113 3.03 1.20 -28.35
C LYS A 113 1.92 1.68 -29.28
N LEU A 114 0.77 2.03 -28.70
CA LEU A 114 -0.35 2.63 -29.45
C LEU A 114 -0.23 4.14 -29.67
N GLY A 115 0.82 4.78 -29.17
CA GLY A 115 1.01 6.24 -29.24
C GLY A 115 0.01 7.05 -28.39
N LYS A 116 -0.73 6.41 -27.48
CA LYS A 116 -1.68 7.07 -26.56
C LYS A 116 -1.00 7.73 -25.36
N VAL A 117 0.16 7.24 -24.98
CA VAL A 117 1.02 7.75 -23.91
C VAL A 117 2.44 7.86 -24.47
N LYS A 118 3.14 8.95 -24.20
CA LYS A 118 4.54 9.14 -24.54
C LYS A 118 5.42 9.15 -23.31
N ARG A 119 4.96 9.80 -22.22
CA ARG A 119 5.72 9.95 -20.98
C ARG A 119 4.87 9.63 -19.75
N VAL A 120 5.48 8.95 -18.80
CA VAL A 120 4.87 8.53 -17.54
C VAL A 120 5.59 9.18 -16.36
N LEU A 121 4.86 9.85 -15.49
CA LEU A 121 5.35 10.31 -14.19
C LEU A 121 4.90 9.33 -13.11
N VAL A 122 5.85 8.70 -12.44
CA VAL A 122 5.58 7.82 -11.30
C VAL A 122 5.89 8.57 -10.02
N VAL A 123 4.88 8.79 -9.20
CA VAL A 123 4.99 9.42 -7.88
C VAL A 123 4.84 8.35 -6.80
N CYS A 124 5.87 8.14 -6.01
CA CYS A 124 5.90 7.07 -5.03
C CYS A 124 6.71 7.47 -3.78
N PRO A 125 6.66 6.70 -2.68
CA PRO A 125 7.56 6.89 -1.55
C PRO A 125 9.04 6.80 -1.95
N LEU A 126 9.88 7.61 -1.30
CA LEU A 126 11.31 7.71 -1.59
C LEU A 126 12.03 6.34 -1.58
N SER A 127 11.65 5.48 -0.65
CA SER A 127 12.27 4.16 -0.43
C SER A 127 12.07 3.17 -1.57
N ILE A 128 11.02 3.32 -2.39
CA ILE A 128 10.69 2.38 -3.47
C ILE A 128 11.04 2.89 -4.87
N MET A 129 11.57 4.09 -4.99
CA MET A 129 11.88 4.69 -6.30
C MET A 129 12.84 3.81 -7.11
N LYS A 130 13.87 3.26 -6.47
CA LYS A 130 14.86 2.39 -7.12
C LYS A 130 14.48 0.91 -6.99
N SER A 131 14.27 0.43 -5.77
CA SER A 131 14.11 -0.99 -5.43
C SER A 131 12.81 -1.63 -5.95
N ALA A 132 11.79 -0.85 -6.26
CA ALA A 132 10.56 -1.38 -6.85
C ALA A 132 10.39 -0.85 -8.28
N TRP A 133 10.33 0.47 -8.49
CA TRP A 133 9.99 1.01 -9.81
C TRP A 133 11.12 0.91 -10.83
N GLN A 134 12.33 1.35 -10.51
CA GLN A 134 13.44 1.30 -11.46
C GLN A 134 13.85 -0.14 -11.78
N GLU A 135 13.94 -1.00 -10.77
CA GLU A 135 14.27 -2.41 -10.95
C GLU A 135 13.17 -3.17 -11.69
N ASP A 136 11.89 -2.92 -11.38
CA ASP A 136 10.77 -3.59 -12.06
C ASP A 136 10.61 -3.10 -13.49
N LEU A 137 10.86 -1.82 -13.80
CA LEU A 137 10.94 -1.35 -15.18
C LEU A 137 12.03 -2.09 -15.96
N PHE A 138 13.20 -2.29 -15.37
CA PHE A 138 14.25 -3.08 -15.99
C PHE A 138 13.86 -4.56 -16.17
N LYS A 139 13.11 -5.14 -15.23
CA LYS A 139 12.64 -6.54 -15.33
C LYS A 139 11.55 -6.73 -16.38
N PHE A 140 10.58 -5.83 -16.46
CA PHE A 140 9.35 -6.01 -17.22
C PHE A 140 9.27 -5.20 -18.52
N ALA A 141 9.99 -4.09 -18.63
CA ALA A 141 10.03 -3.23 -19.81
C ALA A 141 11.42 -2.61 -20.06
N MET A 142 12.47 -3.43 -20.11
CA MET A 142 13.87 -3.01 -20.26
C MET A 142 14.15 -2.16 -21.53
N HIS A 143 13.26 -2.19 -22.50
CA HIS A 143 13.33 -1.39 -23.72
C HIS A 143 12.85 0.05 -23.51
N ARG A 144 12.29 0.37 -22.33
CA ARG A 144 11.84 1.72 -21.98
C ARG A 144 12.90 2.47 -21.17
N SER A 145 13.09 3.75 -21.50
CA SER A 145 13.99 4.61 -20.76
C SER A 145 13.38 5.03 -19.43
N CYS A 146 14.19 5.00 -18.37
CA CYS A 146 13.76 5.31 -17.01
C CYS A 146 14.78 6.22 -16.31
N ALA A 147 14.30 7.24 -15.59
CA ALA A 147 15.14 8.11 -14.79
C ALA A 147 14.53 8.43 -13.42
N VAL A 148 15.37 8.47 -12.38
CA VAL A 148 14.96 8.73 -10.99
C VAL A 148 15.28 10.17 -10.62
N ALA A 149 14.25 10.98 -10.41
CA ALA A 149 14.37 12.39 -10.04
C ALA A 149 14.57 12.54 -8.52
N HIS A 150 15.82 12.46 -8.08
CA HIS A 150 16.22 12.54 -6.66
C HIS A 150 17.40 13.51 -6.48
N GLY A 151 17.58 14.04 -5.27
CA GLY A 151 18.66 14.99 -4.94
C GLY A 151 18.20 16.45 -4.94
N SER A 152 19.07 17.37 -5.35
CA SER A 152 18.78 18.81 -5.39
C SER A 152 17.70 19.18 -6.42
N ALA A 153 17.13 20.38 -6.29
CA ALA A 153 16.17 20.91 -7.27
C ALA A 153 16.74 20.88 -8.71
N ALA A 154 17.97 21.32 -8.89
CA ALA A 154 18.63 21.32 -10.19
C ALA A 154 18.81 19.91 -10.77
N THR A 155 19.20 18.94 -9.94
CA THR A 155 19.33 17.53 -10.35
C THR A 155 17.98 16.95 -10.78
N ARG A 156 16.93 17.18 -10.01
CA ARG A 156 15.56 16.74 -10.34
C ARG A 156 15.05 17.36 -11.63
N ALA A 157 15.24 18.68 -11.80
CA ALA A 157 14.85 19.41 -13.00
C ALA A 157 15.58 18.87 -14.24
N LYS A 158 16.88 18.59 -14.15
CA LYS A 158 17.66 17.97 -15.22
C LYS A 158 17.09 16.58 -15.61
N VAL A 159 16.72 15.76 -14.63
CA VAL A 159 16.12 14.45 -14.88
C VAL A 159 14.75 14.57 -15.56
N ILE A 160 13.88 15.48 -15.12
CA ILE A 160 12.58 15.71 -15.76
C ILE A 160 12.73 16.15 -17.21
N LYS A 161 13.74 17.00 -17.50
CA LYS A 161 14.05 17.50 -18.85
C LYS A 161 14.84 16.51 -19.72
N SER A 162 15.28 15.36 -19.18
CA SER A 162 16.11 14.39 -19.91
C SER A 162 15.39 13.69 -21.08
N GLY A 163 14.06 13.80 -21.17
CA GLY A 163 13.27 13.10 -22.18
C GLY A 163 13.00 11.62 -21.85
N ALA A 164 13.39 11.13 -20.67
CA ALA A 164 13.09 9.76 -20.27
C ALA A 164 11.59 9.47 -20.31
N GLU A 165 11.23 8.28 -20.81
CA GLU A 165 9.84 7.85 -20.96
C GLU A 165 9.16 7.66 -19.59
N PHE A 166 9.88 7.09 -18.62
CA PHE A 166 9.43 6.97 -17.23
C PHE A 166 10.30 7.86 -16.35
N VAL A 167 9.67 8.77 -15.62
CA VAL A 167 10.32 9.58 -14.60
C VAL A 167 9.72 9.23 -13.24
N ILE A 168 10.58 8.81 -12.30
CA ILE A 168 10.19 8.42 -10.96
C ILE A 168 10.57 9.50 -9.97
N ILE A 169 9.62 9.98 -9.18
CA ILE A 169 9.82 11.05 -8.18
C ILE A 169 9.09 10.72 -6.87
N ASN A 170 9.60 11.19 -5.74
CA ASN A 170 8.90 11.07 -4.47
C ASN A 170 7.88 12.21 -4.27
N TYR A 171 6.86 11.97 -3.43
CA TYR A 171 5.77 12.92 -3.18
C TYR A 171 6.25 14.32 -2.78
N ASP A 172 7.22 14.40 -1.86
CA ASP A 172 7.73 15.70 -1.38
C ASP A 172 8.62 16.39 -2.43
N GLY A 173 9.09 15.65 -3.42
CA GLY A 173 9.84 16.20 -4.55
C GLY A 173 9.00 16.95 -5.56
N LEU A 174 7.68 16.71 -5.61
CA LEU A 174 6.78 17.35 -6.56
C LEU A 174 6.79 18.87 -6.46
N GLU A 175 6.83 19.38 -5.25
CA GLU A 175 6.79 20.81 -5.01
C GLU A 175 8.05 21.53 -5.51
N VAL A 176 9.19 20.88 -5.32
CA VAL A 176 10.52 21.43 -5.65
C VAL A 176 10.70 21.66 -7.15
N VAL A 177 10.02 20.85 -7.98
CA VAL A 177 10.14 20.87 -9.46
C VAL A 177 8.77 20.88 -10.14
N LYS A 178 7.81 21.58 -9.52
CA LYS A 178 6.43 21.65 -10.01
C LYS A 178 6.34 22.13 -11.45
N GLN A 179 7.03 23.23 -11.77
CA GLN A 179 6.94 23.84 -13.09
C GLN A 179 7.53 22.91 -14.15
N GLU A 180 8.68 22.31 -13.87
CA GLU A 180 9.33 21.37 -14.80
C GLU A 180 8.45 20.14 -15.08
N ILE A 181 7.69 19.67 -14.08
CA ILE A 181 6.73 18.58 -14.27
C ILE A 181 5.57 19.04 -15.17
N MET A 182 5.00 20.21 -14.91
CA MET A 182 3.89 20.73 -15.71
C MET A 182 4.29 20.95 -17.18
N ASP A 183 5.54 21.39 -17.41
CA ASP A 183 6.09 21.59 -18.75
C ASP A 183 6.62 20.28 -19.37
N GLY A 184 6.73 19.22 -18.57
CA GLY A 184 7.37 17.96 -18.92
C GLY A 184 6.58 17.08 -19.90
N GLY A 185 5.30 17.37 -20.19
CA GLY A 185 4.48 16.63 -21.15
C GLY A 185 4.20 15.20 -20.73
N PHE A 186 3.86 14.97 -19.46
CA PHE A 186 3.48 13.65 -18.95
C PHE A 186 2.02 13.32 -19.28
N ASP A 187 1.80 12.31 -20.10
CA ASP A 187 0.46 11.86 -20.49
C ASP A 187 -0.20 10.97 -19.44
N LEU A 188 0.61 10.25 -18.67
CA LEU A 188 0.16 9.37 -17.59
C LEU A 188 0.87 9.75 -16.28
N VAL A 189 0.09 9.95 -15.22
CA VAL A 189 0.59 10.07 -13.86
C VAL A 189 0.14 8.86 -13.04
N VAL A 190 1.09 8.21 -12.39
CA VAL A 190 0.86 7.07 -11.49
C VAL A 190 1.22 7.48 -10.08
N ALA A 191 0.32 7.30 -9.12
CA ALA A 191 0.61 7.46 -7.69
C ALA A 191 0.67 6.09 -7.02
N ASP A 192 1.85 5.67 -6.58
CA ASP A 192 1.99 4.43 -5.81
C ASP A 192 1.98 4.74 -4.29
N GLU A 193 1.43 3.83 -3.50
CA GLU A 193 1.08 4.04 -2.09
C GLU A 193 0.22 5.31 -1.93
N ALA A 194 -0.85 5.38 -2.72
CA ALA A 194 -1.70 6.57 -2.84
C ALA A 194 -2.44 6.97 -1.55
N THR A 195 -2.38 6.17 -0.47
CA THR A 195 -2.81 6.57 0.89
C THR A 195 -2.15 7.88 1.35
N ALA A 196 -0.98 8.23 0.81
CA ALA A 196 -0.35 9.54 0.99
C ALA A 196 -1.24 10.71 0.57
N LEU A 197 -2.25 10.45 -0.27
CA LEU A 197 -3.19 11.44 -0.83
C LEU A 197 -4.60 11.38 -0.21
N LYS A 198 -4.80 10.66 0.88
CA LYS A 198 -6.13 10.46 1.51
C LYS A 198 -6.82 11.74 1.98
N ASN A 199 -6.06 12.76 2.34
CA ASN A 199 -6.59 14.02 2.85
C ASN A 199 -6.39 15.17 1.84
N PRO A 200 -7.47 15.70 1.20
CA PRO A 200 -7.39 16.74 0.19
C PRO A 200 -6.99 18.12 0.74
N MET A 201 -6.98 18.31 2.07
CA MET A 201 -6.57 19.56 2.69
C MET A 201 -5.04 19.70 2.78
N THR A 202 -4.30 18.59 2.64
CA THR A 202 -2.84 18.58 2.74
C THR A 202 -2.17 19.26 1.55
N ARG A 203 -0.99 19.85 1.79
CA ARG A 203 -0.14 20.45 0.77
C ARG A 203 0.27 19.40 -0.30
N ARG A 204 0.57 18.17 0.13
CA ARG A 204 0.91 17.05 -0.74
C ARG A 204 -0.21 16.74 -1.75
N TRP A 205 -1.45 16.62 -1.28
CA TRP A 205 -2.60 16.37 -2.16
C TRP A 205 -2.82 17.50 -3.16
N LYS A 206 -2.78 18.77 -2.70
CA LYS A 206 -2.96 19.94 -3.56
C LYS A 206 -1.88 20.01 -4.64
N MET A 207 -0.64 19.70 -4.27
CA MET A 207 0.48 19.64 -5.20
C MET A 207 0.30 18.52 -6.23
N PHE A 208 -0.01 17.30 -5.77
CA PHE A 208 -0.26 16.17 -6.67
C PHE A 208 -1.39 16.46 -7.66
N LYS A 209 -2.51 17.02 -7.18
CA LYS A 209 -3.62 17.44 -8.05
C LYS A 209 -3.17 18.45 -9.11
N ALA A 210 -2.36 19.43 -8.74
CA ALA A 210 -1.88 20.45 -9.67
C ALA A 210 -1.00 19.86 -10.78
N VAL A 211 -0.04 18.99 -10.44
CA VAL A 211 0.89 18.40 -11.42
C VAL A 211 0.23 17.31 -12.29
N SER A 212 -0.85 16.70 -11.84
CA SER A 212 -1.60 15.68 -12.60
C SER A 212 -2.77 16.25 -13.41
N ALA A 213 -3.07 17.53 -13.29
CA ALA A 213 -4.28 18.14 -13.88
C ALA A 213 -4.29 18.11 -15.41
N SER A 214 -3.13 18.24 -16.05
CA SER A 214 -2.98 18.25 -17.52
C SER A 214 -2.84 16.85 -18.12
N SER A 215 -2.63 15.81 -17.29
CA SER A 215 -2.42 14.45 -17.76
C SER A 215 -3.74 13.76 -18.05
N PRO A 216 -3.96 13.22 -19.25
CA PRO A 216 -5.20 12.50 -19.60
C PRO A 216 -5.38 11.24 -18.76
N TRP A 217 -4.28 10.59 -18.35
CA TRP A 217 -4.28 9.33 -17.61
C TRP A 217 -3.81 9.53 -16.18
N LEU A 218 -4.55 8.97 -15.23
CA LEU A 218 -4.24 9.04 -13.80
C LEU A 218 -4.57 7.71 -13.12
N TRP A 219 -3.56 6.99 -12.64
CA TRP A 219 -3.75 5.73 -11.93
C TRP A 219 -3.22 5.83 -10.50
N LEU A 220 -4.07 5.46 -9.53
CA LEU A 220 -3.72 5.47 -8.11
C LEU A 220 -3.64 4.03 -7.59
N LEU A 221 -2.52 3.67 -6.97
CA LEU A 221 -2.27 2.33 -6.46
C LEU A 221 -2.22 2.34 -4.94
N THR A 222 -3.01 1.51 -4.30
CA THR A 222 -2.94 1.28 -2.84
C THR A 222 -3.67 0.00 -2.46
N GLY A 223 -3.12 -0.76 -1.51
CA GLY A 223 -3.83 -1.90 -0.92
C GLY A 223 -4.80 -1.52 0.21
N THR A 224 -4.76 -0.27 0.68
CA THR A 224 -5.47 0.16 1.90
C THR A 224 -6.15 1.53 1.75
N PRO A 225 -7.17 1.67 0.85
CA PRO A 225 -7.75 2.97 0.52
C PRO A 225 -8.49 3.65 1.69
N ALA A 226 -8.96 2.91 2.69
CA ALA A 226 -9.71 3.39 3.85
C ALA A 226 -9.27 2.67 5.15
N ALA A 227 -7.95 2.56 5.39
CA ALA A 227 -7.39 1.75 6.46
C ALA A 227 -7.74 2.23 7.88
N GLN A 228 -7.87 3.51 8.11
CA GLN A 228 -8.16 4.08 9.43
C GLN A 228 -9.64 4.46 9.59
N SER A 229 -10.24 5.00 8.55
CA SER A 229 -11.61 5.50 8.55
C SER A 229 -12.18 5.49 7.13
N PRO A 230 -13.50 5.30 6.95
CA PRO A 230 -14.16 5.47 5.65
C PRO A 230 -13.87 6.83 4.99
N VAL A 231 -13.62 7.87 5.78
CA VAL A 231 -13.31 9.24 5.30
C VAL A 231 -11.97 9.29 4.56
N ASP A 232 -11.02 8.38 4.85
CA ASP A 232 -9.71 8.31 4.18
C ASP A 232 -9.82 8.08 2.66
N ALA A 233 -10.91 7.48 2.20
CA ALA A 233 -11.18 7.26 0.78
C ALA A 233 -11.41 8.56 0.00
N PHE A 234 -11.84 9.65 0.66
CA PHE A 234 -12.30 10.86 -0.01
C PHE A 234 -11.24 11.53 -0.88
N GLY A 235 -10.01 11.63 -0.39
CA GLY A 235 -8.92 12.25 -1.15
C GLY A 235 -8.61 11.53 -2.46
N LEU A 236 -8.68 10.18 -2.45
CA LEU A 236 -8.47 9.34 -3.61
C LEU A 236 -9.65 9.42 -4.58
N ALA A 237 -10.86 9.29 -4.06
CA ALA A 237 -12.09 9.39 -4.83
C ALA A 237 -12.20 10.73 -5.58
N LYS A 238 -11.83 11.84 -4.92
CA LYS A 238 -11.86 13.17 -5.52
C LYS A 238 -10.89 13.38 -6.69
N LEU A 239 -9.84 12.57 -6.79
CA LEU A 239 -8.87 12.61 -7.89
C LEU A 239 -9.34 11.80 -9.11
N VAL A 240 -10.07 10.71 -8.89
CA VAL A 240 -10.40 9.73 -9.94
C VAL A 240 -11.87 9.81 -10.37
N ASN A 241 -12.79 9.91 -9.43
CA ASN A 241 -14.22 9.87 -9.72
C ASN A 241 -14.80 11.28 -9.98
N PRO A 242 -15.27 11.58 -11.21
CA PRO A 242 -15.83 12.90 -11.54
C PRO A 242 -17.02 13.31 -10.65
N SER A 243 -17.84 12.35 -10.20
CA SER A 243 -19.00 12.64 -9.34
C SER A 243 -18.62 13.20 -7.97
N MET A 244 -17.37 13.00 -7.55
CA MET A 244 -16.83 13.50 -6.29
C MET A 244 -16.18 14.89 -6.41
N ALA A 245 -16.06 15.44 -7.62
CA ALA A 245 -15.32 16.68 -7.89
C ALA A 245 -15.87 17.90 -7.11
N SER A 246 -17.19 18.06 -7.06
CA SER A 246 -17.87 19.16 -6.36
C SER A 246 -18.08 18.92 -4.87
N MET A 247 -17.91 17.70 -4.36
CA MET A 247 -18.18 17.35 -2.97
C MET A 247 -17.08 17.89 -2.04
N TYR A 248 -17.48 18.32 -0.83
CA TYR A 248 -16.57 18.74 0.23
C TYR A 248 -16.34 17.62 1.25
N LEU A 249 -15.18 17.64 1.91
CA LEU A 249 -14.80 16.63 2.92
C LEU A 249 -15.86 16.47 4.02
N GLY A 250 -16.42 17.58 4.50
CA GLY A 250 -17.50 17.55 5.51
C GLY A 250 -18.73 16.79 5.03
N GLN A 251 -19.18 17.07 3.81
CA GLN A 251 -20.33 16.38 3.20
C GLN A 251 -20.09 14.88 3.04
N PHE A 252 -18.89 14.50 2.60
CA PHE A 252 -18.53 13.08 2.49
C PHE A 252 -18.47 12.40 3.85
N ARG A 253 -17.84 13.07 4.85
CA ARG A 253 -17.79 12.57 6.22
C ARG A 253 -19.20 12.32 6.76
N ASP A 254 -20.13 13.25 6.61
CA ASP A 254 -21.50 13.15 7.10
C ASP A 254 -22.30 12.02 6.41
N LYS A 255 -21.92 11.66 5.16
CA LYS A 255 -22.46 10.49 4.46
C LYS A 255 -21.95 9.17 5.01
N VAL A 256 -20.66 9.06 5.36
CA VAL A 256 -20.02 7.81 5.75
C VAL A 256 -19.87 7.62 7.26
N MET A 257 -20.08 8.69 8.04
CA MET A 257 -19.95 8.71 9.50
C MET A 257 -21.16 9.35 10.16
N TYR A 258 -21.42 9.00 11.41
CA TYR A 258 -22.35 9.75 12.26
C TYR A 258 -21.66 10.17 13.55
N LYS A 259 -22.12 11.28 14.11
CA LYS A 259 -21.51 11.90 15.28
C LYS A 259 -22.03 11.25 16.55
N LEU A 260 -21.14 10.72 17.38
CA LEU A 260 -21.46 10.17 18.71
C LEU A 260 -21.36 11.23 19.81
N SER A 261 -20.35 12.11 19.71
CA SER A 261 -20.15 13.24 20.62
C SER A 261 -19.50 14.39 19.86
N GLN A 262 -19.21 15.51 20.55
CA GLN A 262 -18.55 16.67 19.95
C GLN A 262 -17.27 16.30 19.16
N PHE A 263 -16.52 15.30 19.62
CA PHE A 263 -15.22 14.92 19.03
C PHE A 263 -15.16 13.47 18.53
N THR A 264 -16.24 12.68 18.69
CA THR A 264 -16.24 11.25 18.36
C THR A 264 -17.22 10.95 17.23
N TRP A 265 -16.74 10.20 16.24
CA TRP A 265 -17.52 9.77 15.08
C TRP A 265 -17.45 8.25 14.94
N ALA A 266 -18.52 7.64 14.46
CA ALA A 266 -18.58 6.23 14.12
C ALA A 266 -18.98 6.02 12.65
N PRO A 267 -18.51 4.96 11.99
CA PRO A 267 -18.93 4.62 10.63
C PRO A 267 -20.42 4.32 10.58
N ARG A 268 -21.11 4.80 9.53
CA ARG A 268 -22.48 4.39 9.23
C ARG A 268 -22.51 2.93 8.77
N PRO A 269 -23.63 2.22 8.95
CA PRO A 269 -23.76 0.82 8.49
C PRO A 269 -23.49 0.65 6.99
N ASP A 270 -23.96 1.59 6.17
CA ASP A 270 -23.82 1.65 4.71
C ASP A 270 -22.55 2.35 4.22
N SER A 271 -21.66 2.73 5.14
CA SER A 271 -20.42 3.47 4.80
C SER A 271 -19.54 2.74 3.79
N LYS A 272 -19.57 1.41 3.79
CA LYS A 272 -18.76 0.57 2.89
C LYS A 272 -19.23 0.71 1.46
N ASP A 273 -20.54 0.64 1.21
CA ASP A 273 -21.13 0.76 -0.12
C ASP A 273 -20.90 2.17 -0.68
N ILE A 274 -21.05 3.20 0.16
CA ILE A 274 -20.76 4.59 -0.23
C ILE A 274 -19.29 4.77 -0.61
N VAL A 275 -18.37 4.22 0.17
CA VAL A 275 -16.93 4.27 -0.13
C VAL A 275 -16.61 3.49 -1.40
N HIS A 276 -17.20 2.31 -1.57
CA HIS A 276 -17.04 1.51 -2.77
C HIS A 276 -17.45 2.28 -4.04
N GLN A 277 -18.64 2.86 -4.04
CA GLN A 277 -19.12 3.69 -5.15
C GLN A 277 -18.25 4.94 -5.39
N ALA A 278 -17.78 5.58 -4.33
CA ALA A 278 -16.93 6.76 -4.43
C ALA A 278 -15.57 6.47 -5.08
N LEU A 279 -15.03 5.26 -4.87
CA LEU A 279 -13.73 4.85 -5.37
C LEU A 279 -13.77 4.25 -6.80
N GLN A 280 -14.93 4.22 -7.47
CA GLN A 280 -15.02 3.75 -8.85
C GLN A 280 -14.46 4.77 -9.88
N PRO A 281 -13.86 4.30 -11.00
CA PRO A 281 -13.57 2.91 -11.35
C PRO A 281 -12.36 2.34 -10.61
N ALA A 282 -12.50 1.14 -10.09
CA ALA A 282 -11.45 0.47 -9.33
C ALA A 282 -11.38 -1.03 -9.62
N ILE A 283 -10.16 -1.59 -9.56
CA ILE A 283 -9.93 -3.03 -9.62
C ILE A 283 -9.21 -3.49 -8.36
N ARG A 284 -9.52 -4.70 -7.90
CA ARG A 284 -8.95 -5.28 -6.70
C ARG A 284 -8.79 -6.78 -6.79
N PHE A 285 -7.64 -7.24 -6.29
CA PHE A 285 -7.34 -8.65 -6.06
C PHE A 285 -6.79 -8.85 -4.65
N GLU A 286 -7.22 -9.91 -4.00
CA GLU A 286 -6.62 -10.40 -2.76
C GLU A 286 -5.58 -11.46 -3.07
N LYS A 287 -4.55 -11.54 -2.23
CA LYS A 287 -3.49 -12.54 -2.41
C LYS A 287 -4.02 -13.97 -2.42
N LYS A 288 -4.92 -14.29 -1.48
CA LYS A 288 -5.52 -15.63 -1.32
C LYS A 288 -6.28 -16.11 -2.56
N ASP A 289 -6.77 -15.18 -3.39
CA ASP A 289 -7.58 -15.50 -4.57
C ASP A 289 -6.74 -15.67 -5.84
N CYS A 290 -5.51 -15.18 -5.83
CA CYS A 290 -4.71 -15.08 -7.05
C CYS A 290 -3.27 -15.59 -6.91
N LEU A 291 -2.84 -15.94 -5.70
CA LEU A 291 -1.50 -16.44 -5.41
C LEU A 291 -1.59 -17.68 -4.51
N ASP A 292 -0.92 -18.74 -4.91
CA ASP A 292 -0.72 -19.92 -4.08
C ASP A 292 0.43 -19.64 -3.11
N LEU A 293 0.07 -19.13 -1.92
CA LEU A 293 1.02 -18.80 -0.86
C LEU A 293 0.83 -19.77 0.32
N PRO A 294 1.91 -20.11 1.03
CA PRO A 294 1.82 -20.91 2.25
C PRO A 294 0.93 -20.25 3.30
N GLU A 295 0.38 -21.07 4.19
CA GLU A 295 -0.47 -20.62 5.30
C GLU A 295 0.29 -19.69 6.25
N VAL A 296 -0.43 -18.68 6.78
CA VAL A 296 0.08 -17.73 7.78
C VAL A 296 -0.63 -17.99 9.11
N MET A 297 0.11 -18.48 10.09
CA MET A 297 -0.37 -18.72 11.44
C MET A 297 -0.08 -17.51 12.33
N HIS A 298 -1.08 -17.06 13.08
CA HIS A 298 -0.94 -15.97 14.06
C HIS A 298 -0.97 -16.53 15.48
N VAL A 299 0.07 -16.24 16.26
CA VAL A 299 0.26 -16.74 17.63
C VAL A 299 0.43 -15.56 18.59
N ASP A 300 -0.30 -15.57 19.69
CA ASP A 300 -0.10 -14.60 20.77
C ASP A 300 0.76 -15.24 21.87
N ARG A 301 1.84 -14.55 22.25
CA ARG A 301 2.70 -14.92 23.38
C ARG A 301 2.54 -13.87 24.49
N HIS A 302 1.82 -14.24 25.53
CA HIS A 302 1.60 -13.38 26.69
C HIS A 302 2.78 -13.46 27.67
N VAL A 303 3.40 -12.32 27.94
CA VAL A 303 4.54 -12.17 28.85
C VAL A 303 4.21 -11.09 29.86
N PRO A 304 3.85 -11.44 31.11
CA PRO A 304 3.49 -10.45 32.12
C PRO A 304 4.58 -9.41 32.33
N LEU A 305 4.19 -8.17 32.59
CA LEU A 305 5.14 -7.14 33.00
C LEU A 305 5.87 -7.54 34.28
N THR A 306 7.18 -7.26 34.36
CA THR A 306 7.94 -7.42 35.60
C THR A 306 7.38 -6.54 36.73
N ALA A 307 7.69 -6.85 37.98
CA ALA A 307 7.24 -6.07 39.11
C ALA A 307 7.64 -4.58 38.99
N GLN A 308 8.84 -4.33 38.48
CA GLN A 308 9.32 -2.97 38.22
C GLN A 308 8.47 -2.28 37.15
N GLN A 309 8.29 -2.90 35.97
CA GLN A 309 7.46 -2.34 34.91
C GLN A 309 6.03 -2.09 35.38
N LYS A 310 5.41 -3.05 36.07
CA LYS A 310 4.03 -2.94 36.56
C LYS A 310 3.84 -1.75 37.48
N LYS A 311 4.78 -1.51 38.38
CA LYS A 311 4.74 -0.35 39.30
C LYS A 311 4.63 0.97 38.51
N TYR A 312 5.51 1.20 37.53
CA TYR A 312 5.53 2.45 36.77
C TYR A 312 4.42 2.53 35.71
N TYR A 313 4.04 1.41 35.13
CA TYR A 313 2.92 1.30 34.20
C TYR A 313 1.61 1.71 34.87
N GLU A 314 1.29 1.16 36.07
CA GLU A 314 0.07 1.47 36.81
C GLU A 314 0.08 2.93 37.32
N ALA A 315 1.21 3.40 37.79
CA ALA A 315 1.34 4.80 38.23
C ALA A 315 1.09 5.77 37.08
N LEU A 316 1.62 5.51 35.88
CA LEU A 316 1.35 6.34 34.69
C LEU A 316 -0.07 6.13 34.15
N ARG A 317 -0.65 4.95 34.30
CA ARG A 317 -2.04 4.67 33.91
C ARG A 317 -3.04 5.50 34.69
N THR A 318 -2.81 5.67 35.98
CA THR A 318 -3.71 6.42 36.87
C THR A 318 -3.43 7.93 36.86
N SER A 319 -2.19 8.35 36.59
CA SER A 319 -1.78 9.76 36.55
C SER A 319 -1.20 10.12 35.16
N MET A 320 -1.05 11.43 34.92
CA MET A 320 -0.35 11.93 33.72
C MET A 320 1.14 12.12 33.95
N ARG A 321 1.61 11.86 35.17
CA ARG A 321 3.00 12.08 35.58
C ARG A 321 3.43 11.01 36.58
N VAL A 322 4.64 10.48 36.42
CA VAL A 322 5.24 9.55 37.39
C VAL A 322 6.75 9.76 37.45
N SER A 323 7.33 9.54 38.63
CA SER A 323 8.79 9.58 38.81
C SER A 323 9.35 8.16 38.83
N ALA A 324 10.40 7.91 38.05
CA ALA A 324 11.10 6.63 37.94
C ALA A 324 12.62 6.87 37.88
N ALA A 325 13.38 6.18 38.73
CA ALA A 325 14.85 6.29 38.82
C ALA A 325 15.36 7.74 39.00
N GLY A 326 14.60 8.57 39.75
CA GLY A 326 14.94 9.99 39.96
C GLY A 326 14.51 10.94 38.84
N GLU A 327 14.05 10.42 37.72
CA GLU A 327 13.60 11.19 36.56
C GLU A 327 12.08 11.21 36.44
N THR A 328 11.54 12.20 35.73
CA THR A 328 10.09 12.39 35.57
C THR A 328 9.60 11.98 34.20
N ILE A 329 8.53 11.19 34.19
CA ILE A 329 7.80 10.77 32.96
C ILE A 329 6.45 11.50 32.95
N THR A 330 6.22 12.38 31.99
CA THR A 330 4.97 13.12 31.85
C THR A 330 4.26 12.75 30.52
N ALA A 331 2.95 12.58 30.57
CA ALA A 331 2.10 12.40 29.40
C ALA A 331 1.17 13.62 29.24
N VAL A 332 1.41 14.41 28.20
CA VAL A 332 0.70 15.67 27.93
C VAL A 332 -0.74 15.42 27.46
N ASN A 333 -0.99 14.30 26.79
CA ASN A 333 -2.31 13.90 26.30
C ASN A 333 -2.44 12.36 26.22
N ALA A 334 -3.65 11.88 25.91
CA ALA A 334 -3.93 10.45 25.86
C ALA A 334 -3.07 9.68 24.84
N ALA A 335 -2.73 10.27 23.70
CA ALA A 335 -1.90 9.61 22.69
C ALA A 335 -0.45 9.45 23.16
N VAL A 336 0.10 10.48 23.80
CA VAL A 336 1.44 10.43 24.42
C VAL A 336 1.44 9.42 25.57
N LYS A 337 0.37 9.36 26.36
CA LYS A 337 0.22 8.38 27.45
C LYS A 337 0.25 6.94 26.93
N ILE A 338 -0.52 6.62 25.92
CA ILE A 338 -0.51 5.29 25.27
C ILE A 338 0.90 4.95 24.79
N ASN A 339 1.58 5.88 24.12
CA ASN A 339 2.93 5.66 23.60
C ASN A 339 3.95 5.40 24.74
N LYS A 340 3.88 6.17 25.83
CA LYS A 340 4.74 5.96 27.00
C LYS A 340 4.43 4.64 27.74
N LEU A 341 3.17 4.24 27.84
CA LEU A 341 2.78 2.93 28.39
C LEU A 341 3.35 1.78 27.54
N LEU A 342 3.31 1.89 26.20
CA LEU A 342 3.95 0.93 25.31
C LEU A 342 5.47 0.90 25.50
N GLN A 343 6.11 2.05 25.65
CA GLN A 343 7.55 2.14 25.90
C GLN A 343 7.94 1.41 27.19
N ILE A 344 7.21 1.64 28.29
CA ILE A 344 7.42 0.92 29.56
C ILE A 344 7.26 -0.59 29.36
N SER A 345 6.23 -1.03 28.63
CA SER A 345 6.00 -2.45 28.32
C SER A 345 7.15 -3.05 27.49
N CYS A 346 7.82 -2.25 26.65
CA CYS A 346 8.94 -2.68 25.80
C CYS A 346 10.31 -2.64 26.49
N GLY A 347 10.41 -2.09 27.71
CA GLY A 347 11.62 -2.10 28.52
C GLY A 347 12.36 -0.77 28.61
N SER A 348 11.86 0.30 27.99
CA SER A 348 12.48 1.60 28.12
C SER A 348 11.49 2.73 27.85
N VAL A 349 11.65 3.87 28.51
CA VAL A 349 10.82 5.06 28.27
C VAL A 349 11.68 6.32 28.29
N TYR A 350 11.37 7.28 27.45
CA TYR A 350 12.01 8.61 27.50
C TYR A 350 11.41 9.44 28.62
N ASP A 351 12.27 10.02 29.46
CA ASP A 351 11.91 11.03 30.43
C ASP A 351 11.64 12.40 29.78
N ASP A 352 11.38 13.40 30.59
CA ASP A 352 11.09 14.75 30.14
C ASP A 352 12.33 15.52 29.63
N THR A 353 13.55 15.04 29.98
CA THR A 353 14.84 15.58 29.53
C THR A 353 15.39 14.87 28.30
N ARG A 354 14.67 13.88 27.77
CA ARG A 354 15.06 12.95 26.70
C ARG A 354 16.12 11.92 27.15
N GLY A 355 16.35 11.77 28.45
CA GLY A 355 17.04 10.62 29.00
C GLY A 355 16.24 9.33 28.79
N VAL A 356 16.90 8.19 28.90
CA VAL A 356 16.27 6.88 28.77
C VAL A 356 16.24 6.19 30.11
N ILE A 357 15.05 5.81 30.56
CA ILE A 357 14.86 4.98 31.74
C ILE A 357 14.66 3.54 31.26
N GLU A 358 15.53 2.64 31.68
CA GLU A 358 15.47 1.21 31.34
C GLU A 358 14.77 0.42 32.44
N PHE A 359 14.01 -0.59 32.01
CA PHE A 359 13.31 -1.54 32.87
C PHE A 359 13.79 -2.95 32.59
N ASP A 360 13.76 -3.82 33.59
CA ASP A 360 13.98 -5.24 33.39
C ASP A 360 12.88 -5.85 32.48
N VAL A 361 13.29 -6.46 31.38
CA VAL A 361 12.46 -7.18 30.40
C VAL A 361 13.00 -8.57 30.09
N SER A 362 13.76 -9.13 31.02
CA SER A 362 14.38 -10.44 30.83
C SER A 362 13.38 -11.53 30.44
N ASN A 363 12.17 -11.51 31.03
CA ASN A 363 11.09 -12.44 30.68
C ASN A 363 10.64 -12.27 29.21
N ARG A 364 10.52 -11.06 28.69
CA ARG A 364 10.13 -10.78 27.32
C ARG A 364 11.22 -11.15 26.32
N ILE A 365 12.46 -10.86 26.68
CA ILE A 365 13.65 -11.27 25.90
C ILE A 365 13.74 -12.78 25.79
N ASN A 366 13.52 -13.52 26.89
CA ASN A 366 13.56 -14.98 26.87
C ASN A 366 12.55 -15.57 25.87
N VAL A 367 11.32 -15.05 25.84
CA VAL A 367 10.29 -15.49 24.85
C VAL A 367 10.74 -15.17 23.41
N VAL A 368 11.39 -14.04 23.16
CA VAL A 368 11.94 -13.74 21.84
C VAL A 368 13.02 -14.73 21.45
N LEU A 369 13.93 -15.07 22.36
CA LEU A 369 14.98 -16.05 22.12
C LEU A 369 14.41 -17.45 21.88
N GLU A 370 13.40 -17.88 22.65
CA GLU A 370 12.68 -19.14 22.41
C GLU A 370 12.08 -19.19 21.00
N VAL A 371 11.38 -18.13 20.57
CA VAL A 371 10.80 -18.08 19.22
C VAL A 371 11.88 -18.09 18.12
N ILE A 372 13.04 -17.46 18.35
CA ILE A 372 14.16 -17.51 17.39
C ILE A 372 14.74 -18.92 17.32
N GLU A 373 14.80 -19.64 18.44
CA GLU A 373 15.27 -21.03 18.49
C GLU A 373 14.28 -21.98 17.81
N GLU A 374 12.97 -21.80 18.03
CA GLU A 374 11.90 -22.58 17.40
C GLU A 374 11.80 -22.36 15.89
N ALA A 375 12.25 -21.20 15.38
CA ALA A 375 12.13 -20.84 13.98
C ALA A 375 13.02 -21.74 13.08
N SER A 376 12.43 -22.31 12.04
CA SER A 376 13.12 -23.18 11.08
C SER A 376 14.09 -22.41 10.18
N ASN A 377 13.74 -21.16 9.84
CA ASN A 377 14.53 -20.27 8.99
C ASN A 377 14.79 -18.93 9.67
N LYS A 378 15.03 -17.89 8.90
CA LYS A 378 15.33 -16.56 9.41
C LYS A 378 14.12 -15.90 10.07
N VAL A 379 14.39 -14.92 10.93
CA VAL A 379 13.39 -14.26 11.74
C VAL A 379 13.39 -12.75 11.48
N LEU A 380 12.20 -12.18 11.33
CA LEU A 380 11.98 -10.73 11.34
C LEU A 380 11.46 -10.31 12.71
N ILE A 381 12.03 -9.27 13.31
CA ILE A 381 11.54 -8.70 14.57
C ILE A 381 11.12 -7.26 14.34
N PHE A 382 9.83 -6.98 14.42
CA PHE A 382 9.31 -5.62 14.32
C PHE A 382 9.30 -4.94 15.68
N VAL A 383 10.02 -3.81 15.76
CA VAL A 383 10.23 -3.03 17.00
C VAL A 383 9.97 -1.55 16.72
N PRO A 384 8.93 -0.93 17.31
CA PRO A 384 8.59 0.46 17.01
C PRO A 384 9.55 1.50 17.63
N PHE A 385 10.32 1.14 18.68
CA PHE A 385 11.12 2.07 19.46
C PHE A 385 12.63 1.85 19.24
N THR A 386 13.36 2.92 18.96
CA THR A 386 14.81 2.86 18.64
C THR A 386 15.63 2.28 19.79
N HIS A 387 15.36 2.70 21.02
CA HIS A 387 16.12 2.20 22.18
C HIS A 387 15.91 0.70 22.43
N THR A 388 14.69 0.21 22.21
CA THR A 388 14.40 -1.23 22.29
C THR A 388 15.11 -2.02 21.17
N ILE A 389 15.33 -1.42 19.99
CA ILE A 389 16.15 -2.02 18.93
C ILE A 389 17.58 -2.22 19.41
N GLU A 390 18.18 -1.21 20.05
CA GLU A 390 19.53 -1.27 20.60
C GLU A 390 19.66 -2.32 21.69
N LEU A 391 18.66 -2.42 22.59
CA LEU A 391 18.60 -3.43 23.64
C LEU A 391 18.57 -4.86 23.04
N LEU A 392 17.71 -5.09 22.05
CA LEU A 392 17.59 -6.37 21.37
C LEU A 392 18.88 -6.72 20.63
N GLN A 393 19.48 -5.78 19.92
CA GLN A 393 20.73 -5.99 19.21
C GLN A 393 21.84 -6.43 20.16
N LYS A 394 22.07 -5.69 21.27
CA LYS A 394 23.04 -6.08 22.30
C LYS A 394 22.77 -7.46 22.88
N THR A 395 21.50 -7.80 23.06
CA THR A 395 21.11 -9.12 23.60
C THR A 395 21.39 -10.23 22.60
N LEU A 396 21.02 -10.07 21.33
CA LEU A 396 21.31 -11.07 20.29
C LEU A 396 22.81 -11.28 20.09
N ASP A 397 23.60 -10.20 20.13
CA ASP A 397 25.06 -10.25 20.05
C ASP A 397 25.65 -11.05 21.23
N LYS A 398 25.16 -10.84 22.46
CA LYS A 398 25.55 -11.61 23.65
C LYS A 398 25.26 -13.10 23.50
N HIS A 399 24.14 -13.45 22.84
CA HIS A 399 23.76 -14.83 22.56
C HIS A 399 24.35 -15.37 21.26
N LYS A 400 25.27 -14.63 20.61
CA LYS A 400 25.93 -15.00 19.35
C LYS A 400 24.95 -15.27 18.20
N ILE A 401 23.82 -14.60 18.20
CA ILE A 401 22.82 -14.65 17.14
C ILE A 401 23.12 -13.54 16.15
N THR A 402 23.48 -13.89 14.92
CA THR A 402 23.80 -12.92 13.88
C THR A 402 22.56 -12.08 13.53
N ASN A 403 22.73 -10.77 13.52
CA ASN A 403 21.60 -9.86 13.33
C ASN A 403 21.99 -8.62 12.51
N ALA A 404 20.99 -7.97 11.92
CA ALA A 404 21.13 -6.66 11.29
C ALA A 404 19.90 -5.79 11.62
N VAL A 405 20.05 -4.47 11.46
CA VAL A 405 19.02 -3.49 11.82
C VAL A 405 18.59 -2.66 10.62
N LEU A 406 17.28 -2.54 10.44
CA LEU A 406 16.64 -1.60 9.51
C LEU A 406 15.84 -0.56 10.28
N SER A 407 16.38 0.65 10.42
CA SER A 407 15.72 1.77 11.12
C SER A 407 15.85 3.07 10.34
N GLY A 408 15.15 4.11 10.78
CA GLY A 408 15.21 5.44 10.18
C GLY A 408 16.61 6.04 10.11
N SER A 409 17.48 5.70 11.07
CA SER A 409 18.87 6.20 11.17
C SER A 409 19.84 5.52 10.21
N VAL A 410 19.50 4.35 9.63
CA VAL A 410 20.38 3.60 8.71
C VAL A 410 20.26 4.18 7.30
N SER A 411 21.38 4.46 6.64
CA SER A 411 21.40 4.98 5.26
C SER A 411 20.80 3.99 4.25
N LEU A 412 20.28 4.48 3.14
CA LEU A 412 19.62 3.64 2.11
C LEU A 412 20.56 2.55 1.56
N ASN A 413 21.85 2.85 1.36
CA ASN A 413 22.82 1.87 0.86
C ASN A 413 23.01 0.74 1.88
N LYS A 414 23.25 1.06 3.15
CA LYS A 414 23.39 0.04 4.21
C LYS A 414 22.12 -0.79 4.40
N ARG A 415 20.93 -0.20 4.22
CA ARG A 415 19.68 -0.97 4.24
C ARG A 415 19.61 -1.97 3.09
N SER A 416 19.98 -1.55 1.86
CA SER A 416 20.01 -2.44 0.69
C SER A 416 21.00 -3.59 0.88
N GLU A 417 22.19 -3.32 1.42
CA GLU A 417 23.20 -4.33 1.74
C GLU A 417 22.68 -5.32 2.79
N ALA A 418 22.08 -4.83 3.88
CA ALA A 418 21.52 -5.67 4.93
C ALA A 418 20.38 -6.57 4.42
N VAL A 419 19.48 -6.03 3.60
CA VAL A 419 18.40 -6.80 2.97
C VAL A 419 18.95 -7.86 2.02
N LYS A 420 19.94 -7.50 1.19
CA LYS A 420 20.58 -8.43 0.27
C LYS A 420 21.27 -9.57 1.04
N ALA A 421 22.06 -9.25 2.04
CA ALA A 421 22.70 -10.25 2.89
C ALA A 421 21.66 -11.16 3.57
N PHE A 422 20.57 -10.57 4.12
CA PHE A 422 19.49 -11.34 4.74
C PHE A 422 18.81 -12.30 3.75
N GLN A 423 18.64 -11.92 2.48
CA GLN A 423 17.96 -12.74 1.48
C GLN A 423 18.88 -13.80 0.84
N GLU A 424 20.15 -13.50 0.63
CA GLU A 424 21.02 -14.28 -0.24
C GLU A 424 22.09 -15.09 0.51
N THR A 425 22.37 -14.80 1.78
CA THR A 425 23.43 -15.47 2.55
C THR A 425 22.86 -16.09 3.83
N PRO A 426 23.52 -17.05 4.48
CA PRO A 426 23.07 -17.64 5.75
C PRO A 426 22.90 -16.59 6.85
N ASP A 427 23.79 -15.62 6.93
CA ASP A 427 23.78 -14.53 7.90
C ASP A 427 23.38 -13.20 7.28
N PRO A 428 22.69 -12.33 8.00
CA PRO A 428 22.22 -12.46 9.39
C PRO A 428 21.01 -13.41 9.52
N ARG A 429 20.89 -14.11 10.67
CA ARG A 429 19.74 -14.95 11.00
C ARG A 429 18.51 -14.12 11.38
N VAL A 430 18.73 -12.99 12.05
CA VAL A 430 17.67 -12.10 12.52
C VAL A 430 17.77 -10.72 11.87
N LEU A 431 16.65 -10.19 11.43
CA LEU A 431 16.54 -8.80 10.97
C LEU A 431 15.61 -8.03 11.90
N ILE A 432 16.17 -7.07 12.66
CA ILE A 432 15.41 -6.17 13.52
C ILE A 432 14.96 -4.97 12.70
N ILE A 433 13.67 -4.71 12.67
CA ILE A 433 13.10 -3.73 11.76
C ILE A 433 12.22 -2.73 12.52
N GLN A 434 12.50 -1.45 12.35
CA GLN A 434 11.53 -0.43 12.72
C GLN A 434 10.36 -0.47 11.70
N PRO A 435 9.10 -0.68 12.13
CA PRO A 435 7.98 -0.95 11.20
C PRO A 435 7.83 0.08 10.08
N GLN A 436 8.08 1.36 10.37
CA GLN A 436 8.04 2.44 9.37
C GLN A 436 9.14 2.29 8.29
N ALA A 437 10.29 1.69 8.64
CA ALA A 437 11.37 1.44 7.69
C ALA A 437 11.05 0.26 6.76
N ALA A 438 10.20 -0.68 7.20
CA ALA A 438 9.71 -1.79 6.37
C ALA A 438 8.51 -1.41 5.49
N ALA A 439 7.86 -0.27 5.75
CA ALA A 439 6.61 0.08 5.10
C ALA A 439 6.68 0.08 3.56
N HIS A 440 7.86 0.19 2.97
CA HIS A 440 7.99 0.38 1.52
C HIS A 440 8.99 -0.56 0.85
N GLY A 441 8.48 -1.34 -0.12
CA GLY A 441 9.22 -1.95 -1.22
C GLY A 441 10.19 -3.10 -0.94
N LEU A 442 10.35 -3.55 0.31
CA LEU A 442 11.28 -4.64 0.65
C LEU A 442 10.67 -6.01 0.37
N THR A 443 11.49 -6.97 -0.05
CA THR A 443 11.16 -8.40 -0.11
C THR A 443 11.99 -9.14 0.94
N LEU A 444 11.34 -9.87 1.85
CA LEU A 444 11.96 -10.49 3.00
C LEU A 444 11.53 -11.96 3.15
N THR A 445 11.40 -12.67 2.03
CA THR A 445 10.87 -14.04 1.95
C THR A 445 11.84 -15.11 2.46
N ALA A 446 13.09 -14.76 2.80
CA ALA A 446 14.03 -15.66 3.45
C ALA A 446 13.62 -16.01 4.90
N ALA A 447 12.78 -15.19 5.53
CA ALA A 447 12.20 -15.48 6.84
C ALA A 447 10.90 -16.27 6.69
N ASP A 448 10.60 -17.12 7.67
CA ASP A 448 9.29 -17.76 7.85
C ASP A 448 8.62 -17.35 9.18
N THR A 449 9.35 -16.65 10.03
CA THR A 449 8.88 -16.22 11.34
C THR A 449 8.97 -14.71 11.50
N ILE A 450 7.87 -14.10 11.93
CA ILE A 450 7.76 -12.68 12.26
C ILE A 450 7.46 -12.56 13.74
N ILE A 451 8.21 -11.75 14.46
CA ILE A 451 7.95 -11.39 15.85
C ILE A 451 7.56 -9.90 15.90
N TRP A 452 6.36 -9.62 16.30
CA TRP A 452 5.96 -8.28 16.72
C TRP A 452 6.31 -8.12 18.19
N TYR A 453 7.46 -7.50 18.47
CA TYR A 453 7.92 -7.24 19.83
C TYR A 453 6.96 -6.31 20.58
N ALA A 454 6.36 -5.36 19.87
CA ALA A 454 5.29 -4.51 20.35
C ALA A 454 4.35 -4.09 19.19
N PRO A 455 3.09 -3.74 19.48
CA PRO A 455 2.16 -3.31 18.45
C PRO A 455 2.48 -1.91 17.90
N VAL A 456 2.03 -1.67 16.67
CA VAL A 456 1.90 -0.34 16.07
C VAL A 456 0.43 0.09 16.08
N THR A 457 0.17 1.39 16.12
CA THR A 457 -1.20 1.92 16.12
C THR A 457 -1.78 2.07 14.70
N SER A 458 -0.94 2.03 13.67
CA SER A 458 -1.33 2.14 12.26
C SER A 458 -1.61 0.77 11.65
N VAL A 459 -2.84 0.53 11.23
CA VAL A 459 -3.24 -0.68 10.47
C VAL A 459 -2.48 -0.79 9.16
N GLU A 460 -2.29 0.32 8.46
CA GLU A 460 -1.53 0.36 7.21
C GLU A 460 -0.09 -0.13 7.42
N THR A 461 0.61 0.40 8.43
CA THR A 461 1.97 -0.03 8.77
C THR A 461 2.03 -1.50 9.12
N TYR A 462 1.05 -2.01 9.90
CA TYR A 462 0.97 -3.42 10.27
C TYR A 462 0.78 -4.33 9.05
N LEU A 463 -0.17 -4.01 8.17
CA LEU A 463 -0.44 -4.78 6.96
C LEU A 463 0.74 -4.75 5.98
N GLN A 464 1.34 -3.57 5.78
CA GLN A 464 2.49 -3.42 4.90
C GLN A 464 3.71 -4.17 5.41
N ALA A 465 3.98 -4.15 6.71
CA ALA A 465 5.09 -4.87 7.33
C ALA A 465 4.94 -6.38 7.16
N ASN A 466 3.78 -6.95 7.47
CA ASN A 466 3.52 -8.38 7.28
C ASN A 466 3.61 -8.80 5.79
N ALA A 467 3.16 -7.95 4.87
CA ALA A 467 3.24 -8.21 3.45
C ALA A 467 4.67 -8.21 2.86
N ARG A 468 5.70 -7.92 3.65
CA ARG A 468 7.11 -8.03 3.20
C ARG A 468 7.57 -9.47 3.08
N ASN A 469 6.99 -10.33 3.87
CA ASN A 469 7.29 -11.75 3.95
C ASN A 469 6.22 -12.59 3.23
N ASP A 470 4.95 -12.28 3.42
CA ASP A 470 3.79 -12.90 2.79
C ASP A 470 3.61 -12.39 1.34
N ARG A 471 4.37 -12.98 0.41
CA ARG A 471 4.39 -12.58 -1.02
C ARG A 471 5.01 -13.65 -1.93
N PRO A 472 4.86 -13.56 -3.28
CA PRO A 472 5.49 -14.49 -4.21
C PRO A 472 6.98 -14.70 -3.92
N GLY A 473 7.39 -15.95 -3.84
CA GLY A 473 8.73 -16.37 -3.43
C GLY A 473 8.81 -16.93 -2.01
N GLN A 474 7.78 -16.76 -1.17
CA GLN A 474 7.65 -17.48 0.08
C GLN A 474 7.29 -18.94 -0.19
N ARG A 475 8.07 -19.87 0.36
CA ARG A 475 7.91 -21.32 0.15
C ARG A 475 7.51 -22.07 1.42
N ASN A 476 7.67 -21.44 2.58
CA ASN A 476 7.45 -22.06 3.89
C ASN A 476 6.19 -21.49 4.55
N PRO A 477 5.43 -22.31 5.29
CA PRO A 477 4.42 -21.81 6.20
C PRO A 477 4.98 -20.72 7.11
N MET A 478 4.20 -19.69 7.35
CA MET A 478 4.67 -18.53 8.10
C MET A 478 4.04 -18.46 9.48
N THR A 479 4.83 -18.06 10.46
CA THR A 479 4.35 -17.79 11.82
C THR A 479 4.52 -16.32 12.17
N VAL A 480 3.44 -15.67 12.58
CA VAL A 480 3.42 -14.29 13.07
C VAL A 480 3.13 -14.30 14.56
N VAL A 481 4.16 -14.03 15.35
CA VAL A 481 4.09 -14.03 16.81
C VAL A 481 3.86 -12.61 17.33
N HIS A 482 2.83 -12.40 18.11
CA HIS A 482 2.54 -11.14 18.80
C HIS A 482 2.91 -11.25 20.27
N VAL A 483 3.92 -10.52 20.69
CA VAL A 483 4.32 -10.46 22.10
C VAL A 483 3.47 -9.42 22.82
N THR A 484 2.79 -9.81 23.88
CA THR A 484 1.93 -8.95 24.70
C THR A 484 2.28 -9.11 26.17
N GLY A 485 2.21 -8.05 26.94
CA GLY A 485 2.47 -8.10 28.39
C GLY A 485 1.60 -7.10 29.16
N SER A 486 0.99 -6.16 28.47
CA SER A 486 0.16 -5.11 29.05
C SER A 486 -1.23 -5.05 28.43
N GLU A 487 -2.18 -4.49 29.17
CA GLU A 487 -3.55 -4.27 28.69
C GLU A 487 -3.60 -3.37 27.45
N VAL A 488 -2.73 -2.35 27.38
CA VAL A 488 -2.67 -1.44 26.24
C VAL A 488 -2.22 -2.17 24.97
N GLU A 489 -1.25 -3.08 25.07
CA GLU A 489 -0.80 -3.88 23.92
C GLU A 489 -1.92 -4.79 23.42
N THR A 490 -2.60 -5.50 24.31
CA THR A 490 -3.73 -6.38 23.99
C THR A 490 -4.85 -5.60 23.29
N LYS A 491 -5.21 -4.43 23.81
CA LYS A 491 -6.23 -3.57 23.20
C LYS A 491 -5.83 -3.09 21.80
N ILE A 492 -4.55 -2.74 21.59
CA ILE A 492 -4.08 -2.30 20.26
C ILE A 492 -4.10 -3.46 19.26
N TYR A 493 -3.62 -4.66 19.63
CA TYR A 493 -3.72 -5.82 18.74
C TYR A 493 -5.16 -6.19 18.41
N SER A 494 -6.07 -6.15 19.39
CA SER A 494 -7.51 -6.36 19.16
C SER A 494 -8.08 -5.32 18.18
N MET A 495 -7.72 -4.05 18.35
CA MET A 495 -8.09 -2.98 17.41
C MET A 495 -7.53 -3.22 16.00
N LEU A 496 -6.27 -3.62 15.88
CA LEU A 496 -5.64 -3.92 14.59
C LEU A 496 -6.39 -5.06 13.88
N ARG A 497 -6.68 -6.16 14.57
CA ARG A 497 -7.42 -7.31 14.02
C ARG A 497 -8.84 -6.91 13.58
N SER A 498 -9.56 -6.15 14.40
CA SER A 498 -10.90 -5.64 14.06
C SER A 498 -10.88 -4.74 12.82
N LYS A 499 -9.92 -3.82 12.73
CA LYS A 499 -9.80 -2.93 11.57
C LYS A 499 -9.35 -3.68 10.31
N VAL A 500 -8.48 -4.67 10.42
CA VAL A 500 -8.11 -5.55 9.29
C VAL A 500 -9.35 -6.29 8.79
N SER A 501 -10.16 -6.87 9.66
CA SER A 501 -11.40 -7.54 9.28
C SER A 501 -12.41 -6.58 8.62
N ASN A 502 -12.57 -5.37 9.15
CA ASN A 502 -13.44 -4.36 8.56
C ASN A 502 -12.93 -3.87 7.19
N HIS A 503 -11.62 -3.76 7.04
CA HIS A 503 -10.98 -3.43 5.78
C HIS A 503 -11.22 -4.54 4.74
N THR A 504 -11.04 -5.80 5.10
CA THR A 504 -11.33 -6.96 4.25
C THR A 504 -12.79 -6.97 3.80
N LYS A 505 -13.74 -6.73 4.71
CA LYS A 505 -15.18 -6.67 4.36
C LYS A 505 -15.55 -5.54 3.40
N LEU A 506 -14.93 -4.35 3.51
CA LEU A 506 -15.10 -3.27 2.52
C LEU A 506 -14.64 -3.70 1.13
N VAL A 507 -13.64 -4.52 1.12
CA VAL A 507 -12.95 -5.05 -0.05
C VAL A 507 -13.74 -6.14 -0.74
N ASP A 508 -14.45 -6.99 0.01
CA ASP A 508 -15.28 -8.06 -0.54
C ASP A 508 -16.42 -7.51 -1.43
N LEU A 509 -16.85 -6.26 -1.22
CA LEU A 509 -17.82 -5.60 -2.08
C LEU A 509 -17.30 -5.39 -3.51
N TYR A 510 -15.99 -5.17 -3.70
CA TYR A 510 -15.41 -5.04 -5.04
C TYR A 510 -15.39 -6.36 -5.83
N ARG A 511 -15.45 -7.50 -5.13
CA ARG A 511 -15.44 -8.82 -5.74
C ARG A 511 -16.79 -9.18 -6.35
N ASN A 512 -17.88 -8.85 -5.67
CA ASN A 512 -19.23 -9.23 -6.09
C ASN A 512 -19.68 -8.52 -7.39
N GLU A 513 -19.04 -7.40 -7.77
CA GLU A 513 -19.32 -6.71 -9.04
C GLU A 513 -18.56 -7.29 -10.24
N ILE A 514 -17.48 -8.05 -10.02
CA ILE A 514 -16.72 -8.68 -11.11
C ILE A 514 -17.35 -10.02 -11.50
N ASP A 515 -17.98 -10.69 -10.53
CA ASP A 515 -18.64 -12.00 -10.72
C ASP A 515 -20.12 -11.87 -11.16
N SER A 516 -20.68 -10.65 -11.19
CA SER A 516 -22.02 -10.31 -11.69
C SER A 516 -21.96 -9.65 -13.05
#